data_8628e4f87eaad1851b2d8ef8014baed9
#
_entry.id   8628e4f87eaad1851b2d8ef8014baed9
#
_cell.length_a   1.000
_cell.length_b   1.000
_cell.length_c   1.000
_cell.angle_alpha   90.00
_cell.angle_beta   90.00
_cell.angle_gamma   90.00
#
_symmetry.space_group_name_H-M   'P 1'
#
loop_
_entity.id
_entity.type
_entity.pdbx_description
1 polymer ?
#
loop_
_entity_poly.entity_id
_entity_poly.type
_entity_poly.pdbx_seq_one_letter_code
_entity_poly.pdbx_strand_id
1 'polypeptide(L)'
;MKKVLFISFQDFHNIFDGGSLANRRNVEMAVNVLGKENVDCFFINDNRKKNCIVSMLQSAILFPFGYFYGLTPGKIRTIINMANKYDYIFINTSILGIISKKLKKHGYKGIIINFFHNVESLYYEARVSKKFPLRKIVIDCAAKNDRYSIEYSDKSVGLCMRDSNIMKSLYGKPFDNIVPITFEDKCVGKNFDKQGFTGRKPKCYFIGSNFPANTEGLLWFVKNVLPHVDIDFKIIGKDMDQLKKSQPCLVDIPVFSNVPDLAPFFEEADFMVFPIFSGSGMKVKTCEALMYGKNILGTSETFEGYELDTSLCGSLCNTAKEYIEAINYFAENSVPKYNTYSRSIFENNYSNSFALKAFRELFQ
;
A
#
# COMPACT_ATOMS: atom_id res chain seq x y z
N MET A 1 -28.56 -5.09 -15.06
CA MET A 1 -27.45 -5.22 -14.06
C MET A 1 -26.74 -3.89 -13.98
N LYS A 2 -26.23 -3.50 -12.79
CA LYS A 2 -25.49 -2.26 -12.58
C LYS A 2 -24.13 -2.29 -13.26
N LYS A 3 -23.73 -1.20 -13.91
CA LYS A 3 -22.45 -1.08 -14.63
C LYS A 3 -21.53 -0.08 -13.95
N VAL A 4 -20.24 -0.37 -13.94
CA VAL A 4 -19.20 0.51 -13.38
C VAL A 4 -18.12 0.85 -14.40
N LEU A 5 -17.71 2.12 -14.42
CA LEU A 5 -16.50 2.58 -15.09
C LEU A 5 -15.41 2.79 -14.03
N PHE A 6 -14.37 1.96 -14.08
CA PHE A 6 -13.17 2.16 -13.28
C PHE A 6 -12.22 3.13 -13.98
N ILE A 7 -11.84 4.19 -13.28
CA ILE A 7 -10.87 5.18 -13.76
C ILE A 7 -9.61 5.05 -12.95
N SER A 8 -8.51 4.65 -13.58
CA SER A 8 -7.20 4.49 -12.97
C SER A 8 -6.15 5.34 -13.65
N PHE A 9 -5.05 5.64 -12.93
CA PHE A 9 -4.00 6.49 -13.46
C PHE A 9 -3.24 5.79 -14.60
N GLN A 10 -2.92 4.52 -14.42
CA GLN A 10 -2.22 3.68 -15.41
C GLN A 10 -2.75 2.25 -15.38
N ASP A 11 -2.46 1.52 -16.46
CA ASP A 11 -2.69 0.08 -16.50
C ASP A 11 -1.79 -0.62 -15.46
N PHE A 12 -2.42 -1.38 -14.56
CA PHE A 12 -1.79 -2.06 -13.44
C PHE A 12 -1.51 -3.55 -13.69
N HIS A 13 -1.79 -4.06 -14.88
CA HIS A 13 -1.64 -5.49 -15.17
C HIS A 13 -0.18 -5.94 -15.14
N ASN A 14 0.76 -5.05 -15.46
CA ASN A 14 2.19 -5.34 -15.61
C ASN A 14 3.07 -4.62 -14.56
N ILE A 15 2.47 -4.05 -13.51
CA ILE A 15 3.18 -3.31 -12.47
C ILE A 15 2.96 -4.04 -11.13
N PHE A 16 4.05 -4.18 -10.34
CA PHE A 16 4.07 -4.93 -9.09
C PHE A 16 4.59 -4.06 -7.93
N ASP A 17 3.95 -2.92 -7.72
CA ASP A 17 4.12 -2.11 -6.52
C ASP A 17 2.85 -2.14 -5.66
N GLY A 18 2.92 -1.62 -4.42
CA GLY A 18 1.79 -1.66 -3.49
C GLY A 18 0.53 -0.96 -4.02
N GLY A 19 0.70 0.15 -4.75
CA GLY A 19 -0.42 0.89 -5.36
C GLY A 19 -1.07 0.11 -6.50
N SER A 20 -0.27 -0.50 -7.38
CA SER A 20 -0.79 -1.30 -8.50
C SER A 20 -1.47 -2.58 -8.02
N LEU A 21 -0.97 -3.21 -6.95
CA LEU A 21 -1.63 -4.36 -6.32
C LEU A 21 -3.01 -3.99 -5.76
N ALA A 22 -3.12 -2.85 -5.06
CA ALA A 22 -4.39 -2.37 -4.55
C ALA A 22 -5.36 -1.98 -5.69
N ASN A 23 -4.86 -1.36 -6.76
CA ASN A 23 -5.66 -1.03 -7.94
C ASN A 23 -6.23 -2.28 -8.62
N ARG A 24 -5.40 -3.30 -8.81
CA ARG A 24 -5.82 -4.60 -9.36
C ARG A 24 -6.87 -5.26 -8.48
N ARG A 25 -6.60 -5.36 -7.18
CA ARG A 25 -7.55 -5.90 -6.20
C ARG A 25 -8.90 -5.21 -6.29
N ASN A 26 -8.96 -3.88 -6.37
CA ASN A 26 -10.22 -3.14 -6.44
C ASN A 26 -11.04 -3.51 -7.69
N VAL A 27 -10.39 -3.65 -8.85
CA VAL A 27 -11.07 -4.09 -10.08
C VAL A 27 -11.55 -5.54 -9.97
N GLU A 28 -10.71 -6.44 -9.44
CA GLU A 28 -11.08 -7.85 -9.23
C GLU A 28 -12.29 -7.99 -8.29
N MET A 29 -12.33 -7.19 -7.20
CA MET A 29 -13.50 -7.17 -6.30
C MET A 29 -14.76 -6.68 -7.02
N ALA A 30 -14.67 -5.64 -7.84
CA ALA A 30 -15.81 -5.17 -8.63
C ALA A 30 -16.28 -6.22 -9.67
N VAL A 31 -15.35 -6.89 -10.35
CA VAL A 31 -15.66 -8.00 -11.27
C VAL A 31 -16.36 -9.15 -10.54
N ASN A 32 -15.89 -9.50 -9.35
CA ASN A 32 -16.51 -10.56 -8.54
C ASN A 32 -17.92 -10.20 -8.02
N VAL A 33 -18.21 -8.91 -7.85
CA VAL A 33 -19.54 -8.44 -7.38
C VAL A 33 -20.51 -8.23 -8.53
N LEU A 34 -20.07 -7.65 -9.63
CA LEU A 34 -20.94 -7.15 -10.71
C LEU A 34 -20.92 -8.04 -11.98
N GLY A 35 -19.92 -8.91 -12.13
CA GLY A 35 -19.64 -9.64 -13.36
C GLY A 35 -18.72 -8.86 -14.29
N LYS A 36 -17.84 -9.58 -15.01
CA LYS A 36 -16.79 -9.01 -15.87
C LYS A 36 -17.35 -8.12 -16.98
N GLU A 37 -18.50 -8.46 -17.52
CA GLU A 37 -19.20 -7.73 -18.61
C GLU A 37 -19.77 -6.39 -18.16
N ASN A 38 -19.83 -6.13 -16.85
CA ASN A 38 -20.35 -4.91 -16.26
C ASN A 38 -19.25 -3.99 -15.71
N VAL A 39 -17.97 -4.33 -15.92
CA VAL A 39 -16.82 -3.57 -15.40
C VAL A 39 -15.93 -3.14 -16.57
N ASP A 40 -15.97 -1.84 -16.88
CA ASP A 40 -15.07 -1.24 -17.86
C ASP A 40 -13.96 -0.45 -17.18
N CYS A 41 -12.77 -0.41 -17.78
CA CYS A 41 -11.62 0.35 -17.27
C CYS A 41 -11.23 1.47 -18.22
N PHE A 42 -10.94 2.66 -17.66
CA PHE A 42 -10.39 3.81 -18.38
C PHE A 42 -9.06 4.22 -17.74
N PHE A 43 -7.97 4.12 -18.51
CA PHE A 43 -6.64 4.49 -18.04
C PHE A 43 -6.26 5.90 -18.48
N ILE A 44 -5.82 6.74 -17.53
CA ILE A 44 -5.40 8.12 -17.82
C ILE A 44 -4.10 8.13 -18.62
N ASN A 45 -3.11 7.32 -18.21
CA ASN A 45 -1.86 7.17 -18.94
C ASN A 45 -1.90 5.91 -19.79
N ASP A 46 -2.13 6.09 -21.08
CA ASP A 46 -1.89 5.07 -22.09
C ASP A 46 -0.36 4.90 -22.24
N ASN A 47 0.13 3.66 -22.21
CA ASN A 47 1.56 3.29 -22.28
C ASN A 47 2.24 3.69 -23.60
N ARG A 48 1.67 4.57 -24.40
CA ARG A 48 2.26 5.10 -25.61
C ARG A 48 3.40 6.07 -25.23
N LYS A 49 4.62 5.75 -25.67
CA LYS A 49 5.81 6.59 -25.55
C LYS A 49 5.51 8.04 -25.98
N LYS A 50 5.22 8.93 -24.99
CA LYS A 50 5.15 10.36 -25.24
C LYS A 50 6.50 10.98 -24.91
N ASN A 51 6.91 11.97 -25.71
CA ASN A 51 8.09 12.78 -25.40
C ASN A 51 7.98 13.35 -23.99
N CYS A 52 8.85 12.90 -23.11
CA CYS A 52 8.81 13.19 -21.67
C CYS A 52 8.78 14.71 -21.38
N ILE A 53 9.53 15.51 -22.14
CA ILE A 53 9.64 16.97 -21.96
C ILE A 53 8.32 17.68 -22.27
N VAL A 54 7.65 17.33 -23.39
CA VAL A 54 6.36 17.94 -23.75
C VAL A 54 5.28 17.61 -22.75
N SER A 55 5.26 16.37 -22.23
CA SER A 55 4.29 15.97 -21.24
C SER A 55 4.53 16.64 -19.87
N MET A 56 5.78 16.91 -19.50
CA MET A 56 6.13 17.64 -18.28
C MET A 56 5.71 19.13 -18.37
N LEU A 57 5.95 19.80 -19.48
CA LEU A 57 5.53 21.19 -19.69
C LEU A 57 4.01 21.32 -19.68
N GLN A 58 3.30 20.45 -20.37
CA GLN A 58 1.83 20.43 -20.34
C GLN A 58 1.30 20.20 -18.93
N SER A 59 1.93 19.30 -18.15
CA SER A 59 1.55 19.04 -16.77
C SER A 59 1.75 20.26 -15.89
N ALA A 60 2.89 20.97 -16.00
CA ALA A 60 3.16 22.16 -15.22
C ALA A 60 2.12 23.28 -15.42
N ILE A 61 1.63 23.46 -16.66
CA ILE A 61 0.57 24.43 -16.98
C ILE A 61 -0.79 23.99 -16.42
N LEU A 62 -1.06 22.70 -16.35
CA LEU A 62 -2.36 22.16 -15.98
C LEU A 62 -2.51 21.90 -14.47
N PHE A 63 -1.42 21.72 -13.71
CA PHE A 63 -1.46 21.49 -12.25
C PHE A 63 -2.23 22.55 -11.46
N PRO A 64 -2.06 23.87 -11.71
CA PRO A 64 -2.80 24.89 -10.99
C PRO A 64 -4.32 24.73 -11.10
N PHE A 65 -4.80 24.08 -12.15
CA PHE A 65 -6.22 23.80 -12.40
C PHE A 65 -6.69 22.43 -11.87
N GLY A 66 -5.81 21.67 -11.21
CA GLY A 66 -6.12 20.35 -10.64
C GLY A 66 -5.94 19.17 -11.62
N TYR A 67 -5.39 19.38 -12.80
CA TYR A 67 -5.12 18.31 -13.75
C TYR A 67 -3.75 17.70 -13.45
N PHE A 68 -3.75 16.53 -12.84
CA PHE A 68 -2.53 15.85 -12.49
C PHE A 68 -1.92 15.11 -13.71
N TYR A 69 -0.68 14.65 -13.63
CA TYR A 69 0.10 14.05 -14.71
C TYR A 69 -0.73 13.24 -15.73
N GLY A 70 -0.67 13.65 -17.01
CA GLY A 70 -1.34 12.95 -18.11
C GLY A 70 -2.86 13.13 -18.17
N LEU A 71 -3.52 13.66 -17.13
CA LEU A 71 -4.91 14.05 -17.22
C LEU A 71 -5.04 15.37 -17.99
N THR A 72 -5.94 15.41 -18.99
CA THR A 72 -6.17 16.57 -19.84
C THR A 72 -7.66 16.92 -19.92
N PRO A 73 -8.01 18.17 -20.28
CA PRO A 73 -9.41 18.53 -20.51
C PRO A 73 -10.11 17.63 -21.53
N GLY A 74 -9.40 17.17 -22.56
CA GLY A 74 -9.93 16.23 -23.57
C GLY A 74 -10.33 14.90 -22.97
N LYS A 75 -9.47 14.30 -22.11
CA LYS A 75 -9.79 13.05 -21.42
C LYS A 75 -10.98 13.18 -20.49
N ILE A 76 -11.09 14.29 -19.76
CA ILE A 76 -12.27 14.56 -18.93
C ILE A 76 -13.54 14.65 -19.79
N ARG A 77 -13.48 15.32 -20.93
CA ARG A 77 -14.62 15.37 -21.86
C ARG A 77 -15.04 13.97 -22.33
N THR A 78 -14.06 13.12 -22.67
CA THR A 78 -14.32 11.70 -23.02
C THR A 78 -15.04 10.98 -21.88
N ILE A 79 -14.54 11.10 -20.63
CA ILE A 79 -15.15 10.48 -19.46
C ILE A 79 -16.59 10.99 -19.25
N ILE A 80 -16.83 12.30 -19.34
CA ILE A 80 -18.16 12.89 -19.20
C ILE A 80 -19.12 12.34 -20.27
N ASN A 81 -18.67 12.25 -21.53
CA ASN A 81 -19.53 11.79 -22.63
C ASN A 81 -19.94 10.32 -22.47
N MET A 82 -19.10 9.49 -21.84
CA MET A 82 -19.42 8.08 -21.62
C MET A 82 -20.08 7.79 -20.29
N ALA A 83 -20.00 8.71 -19.32
CA ALA A 83 -20.41 8.50 -17.92
C ALA A 83 -21.86 8.01 -17.77
N ASN A 84 -22.81 8.56 -18.55
CA ASN A 84 -24.23 8.21 -18.47
C ASN A 84 -24.56 6.75 -18.87
N LYS A 85 -23.57 5.98 -19.37
CA LYS A 85 -23.72 4.55 -19.64
C LYS A 85 -23.50 3.68 -18.39
N TYR A 86 -23.07 4.28 -17.29
CA TYR A 86 -22.67 3.60 -16.06
C TYR A 86 -23.49 4.09 -14.88
N ASP A 87 -23.85 3.17 -13.99
CA ASP A 87 -24.48 3.46 -12.71
C ASP A 87 -23.47 3.96 -11.68
N TYR A 88 -22.23 3.50 -11.79
CA TYR A 88 -21.12 3.86 -10.93
C TYR A 88 -19.91 4.36 -11.73
N ILE A 89 -19.26 5.41 -11.22
CA ILE A 89 -17.91 5.81 -11.62
C ILE A 89 -17.01 5.58 -10.42
N PHE A 90 -16.09 4.60 -10.53
CA PHE A 90 -15.12 4.30 -9.50
C PHE A 90 -13.76 4.94 -9.86
N ILE A 91 -13.38 5.98 -9.15
CA ILE A 91 -12.10 6.69 -9.34
C ILE A 91 -11.10 6.07 -8.38
N ASN A 92 -10.18 5.29 -8.92
CA ASN A 92 -9.28 4.42 -8.15
C ASN A 92 -8.05 5.14 -7.56
N THR A 93 -8.11 6.46 -7.42
CA THR A 93 -7.14 7.30 -6.70
C THR A 93 -7.67 8.71 -6.51
N SER A 94 -7.48 9.29 -5.32
CA SER A 94 -7.93 10.66 -5.02
C SER A 94 -7.21 11.74 -5.82
N ILE A 95 -6.01 11.46 -6.35
CA ILE A 95 -5.26 12.41 -7.19
C ILE A 95 -6.01 12.79 -8.48
N LEU A 96 -7.06 12.08 -8.82
CA LEU A 96 -7.94 12.34 -9.95
C LEU A 96 -9.27 13.00 -9.55
N GLY A 97 -9.37 13.59 -8.36
CA GLY A 97 -10.59 14.16 -7.79
C GLY A 97 -11.28 15.24 -8.64
N ILE A 98 -10.55 15.94 -9.49
CA ILE A 98 -11.14 16.87 -10.45
C ILE A 98 -12.18 16.19 -11.37
N ILE A 99 -12.07 14.89 -11.62
CA ILE A 99 -13.04 14.13 -12.42
C ILE A 99 -14.38 14.12 -11.68
N SER A 100 -14.42 13.83 -10.38
CA SER A 100 -15.65 13.88 -9.56
C SER A 100 -16.33 15.24 -9.66
N LYS A 101 -15.56 16.31 -9.44
CA LYS A 101 -16.05 17.69 -9.55
C LYS A 101 -16.63 17.99 -10.94
N LYS A 102 -15.97 17.54 -12.00
CA LYS A 102 -16.44 17.77 -13.38
C LYS A 102 -17.68 16.95 -13.70
N LEU A 103 -17.74 15.69 -13.29
CA LEU A 103 -18.93 14.84 -13.46
C LEU A 103 -20.16 15.46 -12.78
N LYS A 104 -20.05 15.85 -11.50
CA LYS A 104 -21.16 16.51 -10.78
C LYS A 104 -21.58 17.82 -11.45
N LYS A 105 -20.62 18.66 -11.89
CA LYS A 105 -20.94 19.91 -12.60
C LYS A 105 -21.63 19.70 -13.95
N HIS A 106 -21.41 18.58 -14.61
CA HIS A 106 -22.09 18.22 -15.88
C HIS A 106 -23.32 17.35 -15.67
N GLY A 107 -23.82 17.25 -14.44
CA GLY A 107 -25.09 16.64 -14.12
C GLY A 107 -25.13 15.12 -14.11
N TYR A 108 -23.97 14.46 -13.95
CA TYR A 108 -23.93 13.00 -13.78
C TYR A 108 -24.79 12.60 -12.57
N LYS A 109 -25.72 11.65 -12.78
CA LYS A 109 -26.72 11.22 -11.80
C LYS A 109 -26.40 9.90 -11.11
N GLY A 110 -25.44 9.15 -11.65
CA GLY A 110 -24.97 7.92 -11.02
C GLY A 110 -24.10 8.20 -9.79
N ILE A 111 -23.64 7.13 -9.16
CA ILE A 111 -22.86 7.16 -7.93
C ILE A 111 -21.37 7.30 -8.27
N ILE A 112 -20.70 8.27 -7.68
CA ILE A 112 -19.25 8.47 -7.77
C ILE A 112 -18.61 7.92 -6.52
N ILE A 113 -17.69 6.95 -6.67
CA ILE A 113 -16.89 6.36 -5.60
C ILE A 113 -15.44 6.81 -5.81
N ASN A 114 -14.82 7.43 -4.81
CA ASN A 114 -13.39 7.73 -4.81
C ASN A 114 -12.65 6.85 -3.81
N PHE A 115 -11.60 6.20 -4.28
CA PHE A 115 -10.70 5.40 -3.45
C PHE A 115 -9.40 6.17 -3.15
N PHE A 116 -9.01 6.19 -1.89
CA PHE A 116 -7.82 6.88 -1.40
C PHE A 116 -6.76 5.86 -0.99
N HIS A 117 -5.66 5.79 -1.73
CA HIS A 117 -4.50 4.98 -1.35
C HIS A 117 -3.65 5.67 -0.29
N ASN A 118 -3.68 6.99 -0.27
CA ASN A 118 -3.00 7.88 0.66
C ASN A 118 -3.81 9.16 0.80
N VAL A 119 -3.45 10.00 1.77
CA VAL A 119 -3.71 11.44 1.68
C VAL A 119 -2.66 12.02 0.74
N GLU A 120 -3.04 12.23 -0.53
CA GLU A 120 -2.08 12.49 -1.61
C GLU A 120 -1.27 13.77 -1.39
N SER A 121 -1.87 14.79 -0.79
CA SER A 121 -1.16 16.03 -0.43
C SER A 121 0.03 15.75 0.49
N LEU A 122 -0.12 14.94 1.52
CA LEU A 122 0.95 14.56 2.44
C LEU A 122 1.95 13.61 1.79
N TYR A 123 1.47 12.67 0.97
CA TYR A 123 2.34 11.76 0.22
C TYR A 123 3.29 12.53 -0.70
N TYR A 124 2.79 13.50 -1.48
CA TYR A 124 3.63 14.31 -2.35
C TYR A 124 4.48 15.30 -1.58
N GLU A 125 4.03 15.81 -0.44
CA GLU A 125 4.84 16.64 0.45
C GLU A 125 6.09 15.90 0.96
N ALA A 126 5.95 14.64 1.35
CA ALA A 126 7.06 13.81 1.80
C ALA A 126 7.98 13.37 0.65
N ARG A 127 7.42 13.10 -0.54
CA ARG A 127 8.16 12.48 -1.66
C ARG A 127 8.85 13.48 -2.58
N VAL A 128 8.25 14.64 -2.81
CA VAL A 128 8.80 15.63 -3.75
C VAL A 128 9.96 16.37 -3.10
N SER A 129 11.13 16.30 -3.73
CA SER A 129 12.34 16.95 -3.23
C SER A 129 12.11 18.43 -2.88
N LYS A 130 12.62 18.86 -1.73
CA LYS A 130 12.57 20.28 -1.29
C LYS A 130 13.24 21.23 -2.29
N LYS A 131 14.17 20.72 -3.10
CA LYS A 131 14.88 21.50 -4.15
C LYS A 131 14.11 21.55 -5.47
N PHE A 132 12.99 20.82 -5.63
CA PHE A 132 12.24 20.82 -6.88
C PHE A 132 11.46 22.13 -7.08
N PRO A 133 11.70 22.90 -8.16
CA PRO A 133 11.12 24.24 -8.34
C PRO A 133 9.59 24.29 -8.33
N LEU A 134 8.93 23.23 -8.82
CA LEU A 134 7.47 23.13 -8.91
C LEU A 134 6.84 22.39 -7.72
N ARG A 135 7.63 22.10 -6.66
CA ARG A 135 7.17 21.30 -5.50
C ARG A 135 5.84 21.81 -4.94
N LYS A 136 5.72 23.11 -4.70
CA LYS A 136 4.50 23.69 -4.15
C LYS A 136 3.31 23.48 -5.08
N ILE A 137 3.48 23.67 -6.38
CA ILE A 137 2.39 23.50 -7.37
C ILE A 137 1.91 22.06 -7.42
N VAL A 138 2.82 21.07 -7.30
CA VAL A 138 2.48 19.65 -7.25
C VAL A 138 1.68 19.34 -5.99
N ILE A 139 2.12 19.80 -4.82
CA ILE A 139 1.45 19.58 -3.53
C ILE A 139 0.07 20.27 -3.53
N ASP A 140 -0.02 21.50 -4.00
CA ASP A 140 -1.29 22.23 -4.09
C ASP A 140 -2.28 21.55 -5.05
N CYS A 141 -1.79 20.96 -6.15
CA CYS A 141 -2.60 20.17 -7.07
C CYS A 141 -3.13 18.90 -6.39
N ALA A 142 -2.29 18.19 -5.63
CA ALA A 142 -2.69 17.02 -4.87
C ALA A 142 -3.75 17.38 -3.82
N ALA A 143 -3.53 18.44 -3.04
CA ALA A 143 -4.47 18.92 -2.02
C ALA A 143 -5.84 19.32 -2.62
N LYS A 144 -5.84 19.97 -3.81
CA LYS A 144 -7.09 20.26 -4.53
C LYS A 144 -7.83 18.99 -4.93
N ASN A 145 -7.13 17.97 -5.38
CA ASN A 145 -7.73 16.72 -5.79
C ASN A 145 -8.24 15.90 -4.57
N ASP A 146 -7.50 15.86 -3.46
CA ASP A 146 -8.00 15.27 -2.20
C ASP A 146 -9.32 15.93 -1.79
N ARG A 147 -9.36 17.27 -1.78
CA ARG A 147 -10.56 18.03 -1.49
C ARG A 147 -11.72 17.70 -2.47
N TYR A 148 -11.46 17.69 -3.78
CA TYR A 148 -12.49 17.39 -4.77
C TYR A 148 -12.99 15.94 -4.65
N SER A 149 -12.11 15.01 -4.31
CA SER A 149 -12.50 13.62 -4.10
C SER A 149 -13.43 13.47 -2.90
N ILE A 150 -13.20 14.20 -1.80
CA ILE A 150 -14.06 14.09 -0.61
C ILE A 150 -15.35 14.89 -0.74
N GLU A 151 -15.31 16.04 -1.44
CA GLU A 151 -16.48 16.94 -1.58
C GLU A 151 -17.47 16.50 -2.67
N TYR A 152 -16.97 15.92 -3.77
CA TYR A 152 -17.78 15.64 -4.97
C TYR A 152 -18.02 14.15 -5.23
N SER A 153 -17.65 13.26 -4.31
CA SER A 153 -18.01 11.86 -4.36
C SER A 153 -19.25 11.58 -3.54
N ASP A 154 -20.01 10.59 -3.95
CA ASP A 154 -21.15 10.07 -3.18
C ASP A 154 -20.66 9.11 -2.09
N LYS A 155 -19.57 8.36 -2.38
CA LYS A 155 -18.87 7.49 -1.42
C LYS A 155 -17.37 7.73 -1.51
N SER A 156 -16.71 7.93 -0.37
CA SER A 156 -15.27 8.00 -0.22
C SER A 156 -14.77 6.77 0.52
N VAL A 157 -13.72 6.13 0.02
CA VAL A 157 -13.16 4.89 0.57
C VAL A 157 -11.69 5.09 0.83
N GLY A 158 -11.23 4.86 2.06
CA GLY A 158 -9.82 4.92 2.44
C GLY A 158 -9.29 3.58 2.93
N LEU A 159 -7.98 3.51 3.14
CA LEU A 159 -7.31 2.29 3.59
C LEU A 159 -7.35 2.11 5.11
N CYS A 160 -7.35 3.19 5.89
CA CYS A 160 -7.25 3.11 7.35
C CYS A 160 -7.85 4.31 8.07
N MET A 161 -8.11 4.13 9.37
CA MET A 161 -8.67 5.18 10.22
C MET A 161 -7.73 6.37 10.43
N ARG A 162 -6.40 6.19 10.43
CA ARG A 162 -5.44 7.29 10.47
C ARG A 162 -5.70 8.30 9.35
N ASP A 163 -5.74 7.81 8.11
CA ASP A 163 -5.93 8.66 6.94
C ASP A 163 -7.33 9.28 6.93
N SER A 164 -8.35 8.56 7.43
CA SER A 164 -9.71 9.08 7.63
C SER A 164 -9.73 10.26 8.60
N ASN A 165 -9.01 10.17 9.73
CA ASN A 165 -8.90 11.24 10.71
C ASN A 165 -8.14 12.45 10.14
N ILE A 166 -7.10 12.21 9.34
CA ILE A 166 -6.37 13.28 8.64
C ILE A 166 -7.29 13.99 7.65
N MET A 167 -8.06 13.27 6.84
CA MET A 167 -9.03 13.86 5.90
C MET A 167 -10.08 14.68 6.62
N LYS A 168 -10.59 14.18 7.77
CA LYS A 168 -11.51 14.94 8.63
C LYS A 168 -10.87 16.25 9.13
N SER A 169 -9.61 16.21 9.55
CA SER A 169 -8.89 17.40 10.03
C SER A 169 -8.63 18.41 8.90
N LEU A 170 -8.21 17.97 7.71
CA LEU A 170 -7.84 18.84 6.61
C LEU A 170 -9.06 19.37 5.82
N TYR A 171 -10.09 18.56 5.66
CA TYR A 171 -11.21 18.84 4.75
C TYR A 171 -12.60 18.75 5.40
N GLY A 172 -12.66 18.50 6.71
CA GLY A 172 -13.89 18.49 7.50
C GLY A 172 -14.74 17.22 7.38
N LYS A 173 -14.36 16.25 6.53
CA LYS A 173 -15.12 15.01 6.31
C LYS A 173 -14.18 13.78 6.39
N PRO A 174 -14.50 12.76 7.22
CA PRO A 174 -13.80 11.48 7.21
C PRO A 174 -14.21 10.66 5.97
N PHE A 175 -13.54 9.54 5.73
CA PHE A 175 -14.01 8.58 4.74
C PHE A 175 -15.36 7.97 5.14
N ASP A 176 -16.19 7.68 4.15
CA ASP A 176 -17.48 7.01 4.36
C ASP A 176 -17.28 5.51 4.64
N ASN A 177 -16.22 4.91 4.06
CA ASN A 177 -15.87 3.50 4.22
C ASN A 177 -14.36 3.30 4.37
N ILE A 178 -13.98 2.26 5.11
CA ILE A 178 -12.59 1.80 5.20
C ILE A 178 -12.49 0.41 4.57
N VAL A 179 -11.63 0.29 3.56
CA VAL A 179 -11.29 -0.99 2.94
C VAL A 179 -9.75 -1.11 2.92
N PRO A 180 -9.16 -1.79 3.89
CA PRO A 180 -7.71 -1.85 4.05
C PRO A 180 -7.02 -2.57 2.89
N ILE A 181 -5.70 -2.62 2.91
CA ILE A 181 -4.93 -3.51 2.06
C ILE A 181 -5.37 -4.96 2.35
N THR A 182 -5.69 -5.71 1.30
CA THR A 182 -6.03 -7.12 1.41
C THR A 182 -5.31 -7.94 0.36
N PHE A 183 -5.12 -9.22 0.64
CA PHE A 183 -4.49 -10.18 -0.26
C PHE A 183 -5.36 -11.42 -0.45
N GLU A 184 -5.14 -12.07 -1.59
CA GLU A 184 -5.58 -13.45 -1.76
C GLU A 184 -4.81 -14.34 -0.78
N ASP A 185 -5.54 -15.17 -0.06
CA ASP A 185 -4.97 -16.04 0.95
C ASP A 185 -4.22 -17.21 0.31
N LYS A 186 -2.89 -17.13 0.32
CA LYS A 186 -1.99 -18.18 -0.20
C LYS A 186 -1.77 -19.33 0.79
N CYS A 187 -2.38 -19.25 1.95
CA CYS A 187 -2.16 -20.20 3.05
C CYS A 187 -3.37 -21.08 3.36
N VAL A 188 -4.42 -21.04 2.55
CA VAL A 188 -5.60 -21.88 2.72
C VAL A 188 -5.21 -23.35 2.69
N GLY A 189 -5.60 -24.10 3.73
CA GLY A 189 -5.34 -25.55 3.84
C GLY A 189 -3.89 -25.91 4.18
N LYS A 190 -2.99 -24.97 4.40
CA LYS A 190 -1.62 -25.25 4.84
C LYS A 190 -1.58 -25.61 6.32
N ASN A 191 -0.85 -26.68 6.64
CA ASN A 191 -0.46 -26.97 8.01
C ASN A 191 0.82 -26.21 8.34
N PHE A 192 0.73 -25.30 9.28
CA PHE A 192 1.88 -24.54 9.75
C PHE A 192 2.55 -25.24 10.93
N ASP A 193 3.88 -25.27 10.89
CA ASP A 193 4.68 -25.72 12.02
C ASP A 193 4.50 -24.74 13.19
N LYS A 194 3.94 -25.26 14.29
CA LYS A 194 3.69 -24.51 15.53
C LYS A 194 4.82 -24.70 16.54
N GLN A 195 5.85 -25.44 16.20
CA GLN A 195 6.97 -25.66 17.10
C GLN A 195 7.88 -24.40 17.14
N GLY A 196 8.46 -24.17 18.29
CA GLY A 196 9.56 -23.22 18.43
C GLY A 196 10.85 -23.79 17.84
N PHE A 197 11.87 -22.95 17.79
CA PHE A 197 13.21 -23.39 17.36
C PHE A 197 14.05 -23.72 18.60
N THR A 198 14.66 -24.91 18.61
CA THR A 198 15.58 -25.34 19.66
C THR A 198 16.90 -25.76 19.06
N GLY A 199 18.01 -25.47 19.76
CA GLY A 199 19.34 -25.91 19.37
C GLY A 199 19.95 -25.26 18.12
N ARG A 200 19.36 -24.17 17.61
CA ARG A 200 19.86 -23.39 16.48
C ARG A 200 19.58 -21.89 16.66
N LYS A 201 20.28 -21.06 15.89
CA LYS A 201 19.99 -19.62 15.81
C LYS A 201 18.60 -19.39 15.22
N PRO A 202 17.84 -18.41 15.75
CA PRO A 202 16.57 -17.99 15.17
C PRO A 202 16.78 -17.45 13.75
N LYS A 203 15.91 -17.84 12.84
CA LYS A 203 15.84 -17.29 11.46
C LYS A 203 15.01 -16.02 11.45
N CYS A 204 15.68 -14.89 11.37
CA CYS A 204 15.08 -13.57 11.40
C CYS A 204 15.25 -12.88 10.04
N TYR A 205 14.15 -12.59 9.32
CA TYR A 205 14.25 -12.12 7.95
C TYR A 205 13.63 -10.73 7.79
N PHE A 206 14.28 -9.94 6.91
CA PHE A 206 13.74 -8.69 6.41
C PHE A 206 13.26 -8.89 4.97
N ILE A 207 12.02 -8.49 4.68
CA ILE A 207 11.47 -8.47 3.31
C ILE A 207 11.13 -7.03 2.92
N GLY A 208 11.68 -6.55 1.78
CA GLY A 208 11.40 -5.22 1.27
C GLY A 208 12.18 -4.90 0.00
N SER A 209 11.72 -3.92 -0.78
CA SER A 209 12.42 -3.45 -1.98
C SER A 209 13.51 -2.41 -1.63
N ASN A 210 14.43 -2.17 -2.57
CA ASN A 210 15.40 -1.08 -2.50
C ASN A 210 14.70 0.27 -2.70
N PHE A 211 13.97 0.69 -1.67
CA PHE A 211 13.23 1.95 -1.59
C PHE A 211 13.65 2.69 -0.33
N PRO A 212 13.81 4.03 -0.33
CA PRO A 212 14.41 4.79 0.76
C PRO A 212 13.91 4.44 2.16
N ALA A 213 12.59 4.39 2.38
CA ALA A 213 12.02 4.05 3.68
C ALA A 213 12.39 2.64 4.17
N ASN A 214 12.57 1.67 3.26
CA ASN A 214 13.01 0.32 3.58
C ASN A 214 14.51 0.27 3.88
N THR A 215 15.30 0.91 3.02
CA THR A 215 16.77 0.85 3.08
C THR A 215 17.33 1.62 4.25
N GLU A 216 16.74 2.75 4.59
CA GLU A 216 17.11 3.55 5.77
C GLU A 216 16.96 2.73 7.06
N GLY A 217 15.80 2.12 7.26
CA GLY A 217 15.53 1.31 8.43
C GLY A 217 16.35 0.03 8.47
N LEU A 218 16.50 -0.65 7.33
CA LEU A 218 17.35 -1.85 7.23
C LEU A 218 18.81 -1.56 7.60
N LEU A 219 19.39 -0.50 7.04
CA LEU A 219 20.78 -0.12 7.34
C LEU A 219 20.95 0.31 8.81
N TRP A 220 19.95 0.98 9.36
CA TRP A 220 19.93 1.30 10.78
C TRP A 220 19.90 0.02 11.64
N PHE A 221 19.07 -0.96 11.30
CA PHE A 221 19.00 -2.26 12.00
C PHE A 221 20.33 -3.02 11.95
N VAL A 222 20.90 -3.12 10.76
CA VAL A 222 22.19 -3.80 10.54
C VAL A 222 23.32 -3.14 11.36
N LYS A 223 23.29 -1.82 11.51
CA LYS A 223 24.31 -1.08 12.25
C LYS A 223 24.10 -1.12 13.77
N ASN A 224 22.87 -1.01 14.24
CA ASN A 224 22.60 -0.74 15.66
C ASN A 224 22.01 -1.93 16.43
N VAL A 225 21.49 -2.96 15.74
CA VAL A 225 20.85 -4.12 16.37
C VAL A 225 21.59 -5.40 16.06
N LEU A 226 21.85 -5.68 14.79
CA LEU A 226 22.42 -6.97 14.36
C LEU A 226 23.75 -7.35 15.06
N PRO A 227 24.68 -6.44 15.38
CA PRO A 227 25.91 -6.77 16.09
C PRO A 227 25.71 -7.25 17.54
N HIS A 228 24.51 -7.04 18.10
CA HIS A 228 24.19 -7.32 19.52
C HIS A 228 23.26 -8.53 19.71
N VAL A 229 22.95 -9.26 18.64
CA VAL A 229 22.03 -10.42 18.67
C VAL A 229 22.61 -11.59 17.89
N ASP A 230 22.28 -12.82 18.29
CA ASP A 230 22.75 -14.04 17.63
C ASP A 230 21.61 -14.69 16.81
N ILE A 231 21.47 -14.27 15.55
CA ILE A 231 20.43 -14.70 14.64
C ILE A 231 20.95 -15.08 13.26
N ASP A 232 20.22 -15.95 12.53
CA ASP A 232 20.41 -16.15 11.08
C ASP A 232 19.59 -15.09 10.34
N PHE A 233 20.27 -14.01 9.91
CA PHE A 233 19.63 -12.87 9.29
C PHE A 233 19.75 -12.90 7.78
N LYS A 234 18.59 -12.74 7.07
CA LYS A 234 18.54 -12.64 5.61
C LYS A 234 17.77 -11.42 5.17
N ILE A 235 18.18 -10.86 4.02
CA ILE A 235 17.53 -9.74 3.35
C ILE A 235 16.95 -10.24 2.04
N ILE A 236 15.66 -10.01 1.82
CA ILE A 236 14.94 -10.48 0.63
C ILE A 236 14.19 -9.30 -0.01
N GLY A 237 14.26 -9.17 -1.34
CA GLY A 237 13.42 -8.21 -2.04
C GLY A 237 13.93 -7.67 -3.35
N LYS A 238 13.12 -6.78 -3.95
CA LYS A 238 13.41 -6.22 -5.26
C LYS A 238 14.62 -5.28 -5.19
N ASP A 239 15.59 -5.49 -6.10
CA ASP A 239 16.78 -4.66 -6.32
C ASP A 239 17.70 -4.54 -5.07
N MET A 240 17.63 -5.49 -4.12
CA MET A 240 18.45 -5.50 -2.90
C MET A 240 19.92 -5.83 -3.17
N ASP A 241 20.23 -6.48 -4.28
CA ASP A 241 21.61 -6.69 -4.74
C ASP A 241 22.33 -5.37 -5.07
N GLN A 242 21.61 -4.37 -5.60
CA GLN A 242 22.14 -3.04 -5.86
C GLN A 242 22.47 -2.33 -4.54
N LEU A 243 21.61 -2.46 -3.52
CA LEU A 243 21.87 -1.93 -2.19
C LEU A 243 23.10 -2.60 -1.59
N LYS A 244 23.21 -3.94 -1.66
CA LYS A 244 24.36 -4.69 -1.14
C LYS A 244 25.67 -4.20 -1.77
N LYS A 245 25.70 -3.97 -3.09
CA LYS A 245 26.90 -3.46 -3.80
C LYS A 245 27.32 -2.06 -3.33
N SER A 246 26.37 -1.24 -2.91
CA SER A 246 26.62 0.15 -2.49
C SER A 246 26.87 0.32 -0.99
N GLN A 247 26.64 -0.73 -0.17
CA GLN A 247 26.70 -0.66 1.29
C GLN A 247 27.64 -1.71 1.87
N PRO A 248 28.87 -1.33 2.31
CA PRO A 248 29.87 -2.28 2.85
C PRO A 248 29.37 -3.09 4.05
N CYS A 249 28.47 -2.53 4.87
CA CYS A 249 27.92 -3.24 6.03
C CYS A 249 27.03 -4.45 5.68
N LEU A 250 26.68 -4.62 4.41
CA LEU A 250 25.86 -5.75 3.94
C LEU A 250 26.68 -6.87 3.29
N VAL A 251 28.02 -6.76 3.22
CA VAL A 251 28.87 -7.68 2.44
C VAL A 251 28.71 -9.14 2.90
N ASP A 252 28.66 -9.39 4.20
CA ASP A 252 28.56 -10.72 4.78
C ASP A 252 27.12 -11.21 5.01
N ILE A 253 26.12 -10.36 4.72
CA ILE A 253 24.71 -10.70 4.92
C ILE A 253 24.16 -11.36 3.66
N PRO A 254 23.49 -12.54 3.77
CA PRO A 254 22.79 -13.16 2.65
C PRO A 254 21.68 -12.27 2.12
N VAL A 255 21.73 -11.95 0.80
CA VAL A 255 20.76 -11.13 0.10
C VAL A 255 20.15 -11.90 -1.06
N PHE A 256 18.83 -12.00 -1.10
CA PHE A 256 18.05 -12.65 -2.16
C PHE A 256 17.26 -11.58 -2.91
N SER A 257 17.78 -11.21 -4.08
CA SER A 257 17.21 -10.12 -4.90
C SER A 257 16.32 -10.67 -5.99
N ASN A 258 15.20 -9.96 -6.23
CA ASN A 258 14.28 -10.23 -7.35
C ASN A 258 13.78 -11.69 -7.41
N VAL A 259 13.53 -12.27 -6.24
CA VAL A 259 13.00 -13.64 -6.17
C VAL A 259 11.57 -13.70 -6.75
N PRO A 260 11.21 -14.78 -7.46
CA PRO A 260 9.89 -14.89 -8.10
C PRO A 260 8.76 -15.12 -7.08
N ASP A 261 9.07 -15.71 -5.92
CA ASP A 261 8.11 -15.99 -4.86
C ASP A 261 8.72 -15.73 -3.48
N LEU A 262 7.95 -15.05 -2.63
CA LEU A 262 8.33 -14.75 -1.26
C LEU A 262 7.86 -15.81 -0.25
N ALA A 263 6.94 -16.69 -0.65
CA ALA A 263 6.34 -17.69 0.25
C ALA A 263 7.37 -18.57 0.97
N PRO A 264 8.40 -19.12 0.31
CA PRO A 264 9.39 -19.96 0.99
C PRO A 264 10.13 -19.22 2.11
N PHE A 265 10.39 -17.91 1.95
CA PHE A 265 11.07 -17.11 2.96
C PHE A 265 10.17 -16.82 4.17
N PHE A 266 8.89 -16.52 3.94
CA PHE A 266 7.93 -16.43 5.04
C PHE A 266 7.78 -17.76 5.77
N GLU A 267 7.70 -18.87 5.06
CA GLU A 267 7.57 -20.21 5.64
C GLU A 267 8.83 -20.61 6.41
N GLU A 268 10.01 -20.24 5.95
CA GLU A 268 11.29 -20.55 6.60
C GLU A 268 11.55 -19.70 7.85
N ALA A 269 11.24 -18.42 7.84
CA ALA A 269 11.52 -17.49 8.93
C ALA A 269 10.84 -17.89 10.24
N ASP A 270 11.52 -17.76 11.37
CA ASP A 270 10.92 -17.90 12.69
C ASP A 270 10.14 -16.62 13.05
N PHE A 271 10.69 -15.45 12.73
CA PHE A 271 10.00 -14.15 12.84
C PHE A 271 10.55 -13.16 11.81
N MET A 272 9.79 -12.08 11.62
CA MET A 272 10.10 -11.01 10.68
C MET A 272 10.54 -9.75 11.41
N VAL A 273 11.48 -9.00 10.84
CA VAL A 273 11.84 -7.66 11.33
C VAL A 273 11.55 -6.61 10.26
N PHE A 274 10.83 -5.58 10.67
CA PHE A 274 10.49 -4.45 9.80
C PHE A 274 10.79 -3.11 10.49
N PRO A 275 12.08 -2.70 10.51
CA PRO A 275 12.51 -1.44 11.11
C PRO A 275 12.18 -0.25 10.19
N ILE A 276 10.92 0.05 10.00
CA ILE A 276 10.45 1.11 9.12
C ILE A 276 10.14 2.34 9.97
N PHE A 277 10.86 3.44 9.77
CA PHE A 277 10.70 4.66 10.57
C PHE A 277 9.96 5.77 9.82
N SER A 278 9.77 5.63 8.51
CA SER A 278 9.11 6.63 7.67
C SER A 278 8.31 5.98 6.56
N GLY A 279 7.31 6.69 6.07
CA GLY A 279 6.49 6.22 4.96
C GLY A 279 5.09 6.80 5.01
N SER A 280 4.25 6.36 4.10
CA SER A 280 2.81 6.66 4.07
C SER A 280 2.02 5.39 3.81
N GLY A 281 0.76 5.39 4.23
CA GLY A 281 -0.15 4.28 4.03
C GLY A 281 0.24 3.00 4.79
N MET A 282 -0.55 1.96 4.61
CA MET A 282 -0.32 0.64 5.21
C MET A 282 0.87 -0.07 4.55
N LYS A 283 1.66 -0.79 5.34
CA LYS A 283 2.85 -1.53 4.85
C LYS A 283 2.45 -2.91 4.33
N VAL A 284 2.50 -3.10 3.02
CA VAL A 284 2.18 -4.37 2.33
C VAL A 284 2.83 -5.58 2.99
N LYS A 285 4.12 -5.49 3.34
CA LYS A 285 4.89 -6.57 3.98
C LYS A 285 4.34 -7.02 5.34
N THR A 286 3.74 -6.10 6.09
CA THR A 286 3.07 -6.42 7.37
C THR A 286 1.86 -7.31 7.11
N CYS A 287 1.03 -6.97 6.12
CA CYS A 287 -0.11 -7.78 5.72
C CYS A 287 0.32 -9.18 5.25
N GLU A 288 1.37 -9.27 4.44
CA GLU A 288 1.92 -10.56 3.99
C GLU A 288 2.43 -11.39 5.18
N ALA A 289 3.16 -10.78 6.12
CA ALA A 289 3.62 -11.49 7.31
C ALA A 289 2.46 -11.99 8.18
N LEU A 290 1.40 -11.20 8.35
CA LEU A 290 0.16 -11.63 9.02
C LEU A 290 -0.49 -12.82 8.29
N MET A 291 -0.53 -12.81 6.95
CA MET A 291 -1.07 -13.92 6.14
C MET A 291 -0.34 -15.24 6.41
N TYR A 292 0.97 -15.20 6.58
CA TYR A 292 1.78 -16.38 6.92
C TYR A 292 1.84 -16.66 8.44
N GLY A 293 1.05 -15.97 9.24
CA GLY A 293 1.02 -16.15 10.69
C GLY A 293 2.37 -15.89 11.34
N LYS A 294 3.09 -14.84 10.94
CA LYS A 294 4.41 -14.53 11.47
C LYS A 294 4.35 -13.63 12.68
N ASN A 295 5.28 -13.85 13.62
CA ASN A 295 5.64 -12.85 14.59
C ASN A 295 6.39 -11.71 13.89
N ILE A 296 6.04 -10.46 14.20
CA ILE A 296 6.59 -9.27 13.58
C ILE A 296 7.23 -8.39 14.65
N LEU A 297 8.53 -8.14 14.54
CA LEU A 297 9.21 -7.11 15.32
C LEU A 297 9.28 -5.85 14.44
N GLY A 298 8.55 -4.81 14.82
CA GLY A 298 8.40 -3.64 13.96
C GLY A 298 8.19 -2.34 14.74
N THR A 299 8.41 -1.23 14.05
CA THR A 299 8.18 0.12 14.59
C THR A 299 6.69 0.47 14.58
N SER A 300 6.33 1.58 15.20
CA SER A 300 4.98 2.15 15.11
C SER A 300 4.56 2.34 13.63
N GLU A 301 5.48 2.75 12.77
CA GLU A 301 5.21 2.93 11.34
C GLU A 301 4.98 1.59 10.61
N THR A 302 5.59 0.49 11.06
CA THR A 302 5.36 -0.86 10.52
C THR A 302 3.92 -1.31 10.71
N PHE A 303 3.34 -1.00 11.86
CA PHE A 303 1.98 -1.36 12.23
C PHE A 303 0.95 -0.28 11.90
N GLU A 304 1.39 0.84 11.34
CA GLU A 304 0.51 1.97 11.05
C GLU A 304 -0.62 1.59 10.08
N GLY A 305 -1.85 1.88 10.51
CA GLY A 305 -3.07 1.57 9.77
C GLY A 305 -3.62 0.16 9.99
N TYR A 306 -2.93 -0.68 10.75
CA TYR A 306 -3.40 -2.02 11.14
C TYR A 306 -4.14 -1.97 12.48
N GLU A 307 -5.31 -2.59 12.54
CA GLU A 307 -6.09 -2.77 13.75
C GLU A 307 -5.71 -4.11 14.40
N LEU A 308 -4.68 -4.08 15.25
CA LEU A 308 -4.14 -5.26 15.93
C LEU A 308 -3.45 -4.89 17.25
N ASP A 309 -3.31 -5.88 18.13
CA ASP A 309 -2.46 -5.78 19.31
C ASP A 309 -1.03 -6.22 18.95
N THR A 310 -0.09 -5.27 18.99
CA THR A 310 1.30 -5.51 18.64
C THR A 310 1.99 -6.51 19.56
N SER A 311 1.57 -6.61 20.84
CA SER A 311 2.12 -7.55 21.80
C SER A 311 1.71 -9.01 21.53
N LEU A 312 0.58 -9.20 20.86
CA LEU A 312 0.08 -10.53 20.46
C LEU A 312 0.62 -10.98 19.10
N CYS A 313 0.94 -10.05 18.19
CA CYS A 313 1.48 -10.39 16.88
C CYS A 313 3.01 -10.31 16.79
N GLY A 314 3.69 -10.01 17.91
CA GLY A 314 5.16 -9.88 17.94
C GLY A 314 5.60 -8.87 18.98
N SER A 315 6.30 -7.81 18.55
CA SER A 315 6.70 -6.72 19.44
C SER A 315 6.77 -5.37 18.74
N LEU A 316 6.34 -4.33 19.43
CA LEU A 316 6.56 -2.94 19.03
C LEU A 316 7.99 -2.54 19.44
N CYS A 317 8.82 -2.18 18.45
CA CYS A 317 10.23 -1.84 18.64
C CYS A 317 10.56 -0.54 17.90
N ASN A 318 10.70 0.57 18.60
CA ASN A 318 11.05 1.87 18.03
C ASN A 318 12.53 2.24 18.23
N THR A 319 13.24 1.50 19.09
CA THR A 319 14.65 1.72 19.44
C THR A 319 15.47 0.44 19.27
N ALA A 320 16.79 0.58 19.15
CA ALA A 320 17.70 -0.57 19.06
C ALA A 320 17.60 -1.48 20.29
N LYS A 321 17.47 -0.89 21.47
CA LYS A 321 17.30 -1.61 22.74
C LYS A 321 16.09 -2.52 22.70
N GLU A 322 14.92 -1.99 22.29
CA GLU A 322 13.67 -2.77 22.20
C GLU A 322 13.77 -3.93 21.20
N TYR A 323 14.44 -3.72 20.05
CA TYR A 323 14.70 -4.81 19.10
C TYR A 323 15.59 -5.89 19.69
N ILE A 324 16.69 -5.50 20.37
CA ILE A 324 17.62 -6.44 20.99
C ILE A 324 16.92 -7.25 22.09
N GLU A 325 16.17 -6.59 22.97
CA GLU A 325 15.41 -7.24 24.04
C GLU A 325 14.35 -8.20 23.47
N ALA A 326 13.59 -7.79 22.44
CA ALA A 326 12.59 -8.65 21.81
C ALA A 326 13.21 -9.86 21.10
N ILE A 327 14.32 -9.68 20.38
CA ILE A 327 15.01 -10.78 19.69
C ILE A 327 15.57 -11.79 20.70
N ASN A 328 16.22 -11.32 21.78
CA ASN A 328 16.75 -12.19 22.83
C ASN A 328 15.61 -12.94 23.55
N TYR A 329 14.50 -12.25 23.88
CA TYR A 329 13.33 -12.89 24.44
C TYR A 329 12.79 -14.01 23.53
N PHE A 330 12.71 -13.78 22.22
CA PHE A 330 12.24 -14.79 21.25
C PHE A 330 13.21 -15.97 21.18
N ALA A 331 14.52 -15.70 21.22
CA ALA A 331 15.56 -16.74 21.21
C ALA A 331 15.52 -17.61 22.46
N GLU A 332 15.45 -17.00 23.65
CA GLU A 332 15.47 -17.68 24.94
C GLU A 332 14.19 -18.51 25.19
N ASN A 333 13.03 -18.01 24.74
CA ASN A 333 11.75 -18.67 24.98
C ASN A 333 11.32 -19.57 23.82
N SER A 334 12.14 -19.73 22.78
CA SER A 334 11.80 -20.54 21.58
C SER A 334 10.39 -20.25 21.06
N VAL A 335 10.07 -18.97 20.87
CA VAL A 335 8.73 -18.52 20.47
C VAL A 335 8.29 -19.28 19.21
N PRO A 336 7.06 -19.81 19.16
CA PRO A 336 6.58 -20.55 18.01
C PRO A 336 6.70 -19.78 16.71
N LYS A 337 7.17 -20.45 15.66
CA LYS A 337 7.32 -19.91 14.31
C LYS A 337 6.00 -19.42 13.71
N TYR A 338 4.88 -20.03 14.10
CA TYR A 338 3.53 -19.70 13.67
C TYR A 338 2.73 -19.03 14.78
N ASN A 339 2.28 -17.83 14.51
CA ASN A 339 1.47 -17.01 15.40
C ASN A 339 0.00 -17.07 14.94
N THR A 340 -0.84 -17.72 15.75
CA THR A 340 -2.27 -17.90 15.45
C THR A 340 -3.05 -16.58 15.50
N TYR A 341 -2.64 -15.63 16.35
CA TYR A 341 -3.25 -14.30 16.41
C TYR A 341 -2.99 -13.53 15.12
N SER A 342 -1.72 -13.44 14.67
CA SER A 342 -1.37 -12.79 13.40
C SER A 342 -2.18 -13.36 12.24
N ARG A 343 -2.32 -14.69 12.17
CA ARG A 343 -3.11 -15.37 11.15
C ARG A 343 -4.59 -15.01 11.23
N SER A 344 -5.19 -15.04 12.41
CA SER A 344 -6.60 -14.71 12.60
C SER A 344 -6.92 -13.24 12.24
N ILE A 345 -6.01 -12.32 12.55
CA ILE A 345 -6.14 -10.92 12.14
C ILE A 345 -6.14 -10.77 10.62
N PHE A 346 -5.25 -11.50 9.92
CA PHE A 346 -5.27 -11.50 8.45
C PHE A 346 -6.60 -12.03 7.89
N GLU A 347 -7.04 -13.20 8.35
CA GLU A 347 -8.26 -13.85 7.86
C GLU A 347 -9.49 -12.94 8.04
N ASN A 348 -9.61 -12.32 9.18
CA ASN A 348 -10.79 -11.53 9.55
C ASN A 348 -10.81 -10.12 8.92
N ASN A 349 -9.64 -9.48 8.72
CA ASN A 349 -9.58 -8.06 8.40
C ASN A 349 -8.82 -7.75 7.10
N TYR A 350 -7.91 -8.63 6.64
CA TYR A 350 -6.96 -8.31 5.56
C TYR A 350 -6.95 -9.33 4.42
N SER A 351 -7.89 -10.28 4.41
CA SER A 351 -8.09 -11.21 3.29
C SER A 351 -8.97 -10.61 2.20
N ASN A 352 -8.84 -11.09 0.96
CA ASN A 352 -9.71 -10.67 -0.14
C ASN A 352 -11.20 -11.00 0.09
N SER A 353 -11.52 -11.97 0.95
CA SER A 353 -12.90 -12.25 1.35
C SER A 353 -13.51 -11.09 2.16
N PHE A 354 -12.71 -10.43 3.02
CA PHE A 354 -13.12 -9.21 3.71
C PHE A 354 -13.39 -8.07 2.71
N ALA A 355 -12.44 -7.83 1.77
CA ALA A 355 -12.63 -6.81 0.75
C ALA A 355 -13.87 -7.05 -0.11
N LEU A 356 -14.14 -8.30 -0.49
CA LEU A 356 -15.31 -8.66 -1.30
C LEU A 356 -16.62 -8.31 -0.60
N LYS A 357 -16.71 -8.52 0.72
CA LYS A 357 -17.87 -8.12 1.51
C LYS A 357 -18.06 -6.60 1.47
N ALA A 358 -17.01 -5.83 1.72
CA ALA A 358 -17.06 -4.38 1.67
C ALA A 358 -17.45 -3.85 0.26
N PHE A 359 -16.93 -4.46 -0.80
CA PHE A 359 -17.31 -4.08 -2.18
C PHE A 359 -18.76 -4.40 -2.52
N ARG A 360 -19.35 -5.45 -1.97
CA ARG A 360 -20.81 -5.70 -2.12
C ARG A 360 -21.63 -4.55 -1.53
N GLU A 361 -21.23 -3.99 -0.40
CA GLU A 361 -21.89 -2.86 0.24
C GLU A 361 -21.67 -1.55 -0.54
N LEU A 362 -20.49 -1.39 -1.18
CA LEU A 362 -20.22 -0.21 -2.02
C LEU A 362 -21.10 -0.13 -3.27
N PHE A 363 -21.48 -1.28 -3.86
CA PHE A 363 -22.26 -1.36 -5.09
C PHE A 363 -23.77 -1.63 -4.85
N GLN A 364 -24.22 -1.52 -3.63
CA GLN A 364 -25.64 -1.47 -3.27
C GLN A 364 -26.21 -0.06 -3.46
#